data_616657e47b768bb50bf5581697eefa39
#
_entry.id   616657e47b768bb50bf5581697eefa39
#
_cell.length_a   1.000
_cell.length_b   1.000
_cell.length_c   1.000
_cell.angle_alpha   90.00
_cell.angle_beta   90.00
_cell.angle_gamma   90.00
#
_symmetry.space_group_name_H-M   'P 1'
#
loop_
_entity.id
_entity.type
_entity.pdbx_description
1 polymer ?
#
loop_
_entity_poly.entity_id
_entity_poly.type
_entity_poly.pdbx_seq_one_letter_code
_entity_poly.pdbx_strand_id
1 'polypeptide(L)'
;MLGTPQGPASTGRRDDFSRGRFGLPKRRRNGEFKRMARIAGVNIPTNKRVVIALQYIHGIGPKKAEEICEKVHIPSERRVAQLSDAEVLQIRETIDRDYLVEGDLRREVAINIKRLMDLGTYRGLRHRKQLPVRGQRTHTNARTRKGKAKPIAGKKK
;
A
#
# COMPACT_ATOMS: atom_id res chain seq x y z
N MET A 1 -21.03 58.11 64.99
CA MET A 1 -20.89 58.94 63.80
C MET A 1 -19.95 58.27 62.86
N LEU A 2 -20.33 58.27 61.60
CA LEU A 2 -19.60 57.83 60.41
C LEU A 2 -19.61 56.36 60.11
N GLY A 3 -20.50 56.06 59.16
CA GLY A 3 -20.70 54.77 58.51
C GLY A 3 -19.61 54.42 57.53
N THR A 4 -19.30 53.15 57.50
CA THR A 4 -18.47 52.49 56.50
C THR A 4 -19.30 52.11 55.30
N PRO A 5 -18.90 52.42 54.07
CA PRO A 5 -19.61 51.93 52.87
C PRO A 5 -19.24 50.47 52.57
N GLN A 6 -20.26 49.70 52.38
CA GLN A 6 -20.14 48.31 51.90
C GLN A 6 -19.76 48.33 50.41
N GLY A 7 -18.70 47.61 50.06
CA GLY A 7 -18.32 47.34 48.68
C GLY A 7 -19.25 46.28 47.98
N PRO A 8 -19.39 46.32 46.70
CA PRO A 8 -20.34 45.45 45.96
C PRO A 8 -19.84 44.01 45.86
N ALA A 9 -20.78 43.09 46.05
CA ALA A 9 -20.58 41.65 45.91
C ALA A 9 -20.16 41.28 44.49
N SER A 10 -19.05 40.56 44.37
CA SER A 10 -18.62 39.95 43.12
C SER A 10 -19.50 38.73 42.79
N THR A 11 -20.38 38.89 41.83
CA THR A 11 -21.14 37.80 41.22
C THR A 11 -20.18 36.91 40.42
N GLY A 12 -19.80 35.80 41.05
CA GLY A 12 -19.05 34.74 40.37
C GLY A 12 -19.85 34.17 39.17
N ARG A 13 -19.38 34.44 37.97
CA ARG A 13 -19.81 33.69 36.81
C ARG A 13 -19.34 32.25 36.95
N ARG A 14 -20.26 31.35 37.17
CA ARG A 14 -20.06 29.92 37.02
C ARG A 14 -19.98 29.66 35.54
N ASP A 15 -18.76 29.45 35.04
CA ASP A 15 -18.54 28.95 33.71
C ASP A 15 -19.09 27.51 33.64
N ASP A 16 -20.25 27.42 33.03
CA ASP A 16 -20.95 26.18 32.75
C ASP A 16 -20.21 25.49 31.62
N PHE A 17 -19.11 24.77 31.99
CA PHE A 17 -18.43 23.86 31.10
C PHE A 17 -19.34 22.66 30.85
N SER A 18 -20.35 22.86 30.00
CA SER A 18 -21.12 21.78 29.43
C SER A 18 -20.18 20.90 28.61
N ARG A 19 -19.70 19.84 29.29
CA ARG A 19 -18.96 18.74 28.68
C ARG A 19 -19.72 18.24 27.47
N GLY A 20 -19.33 18.71 26.29
CA GLY A 20 -19.72 18.11 25.02
C GLY A 20 -19.42 16.63 25.10
N ARG A 21 -20.47 15.82 25.19
CA ARG A 21 -20.39 14.39 25.02
C ARG A 21 -19.86 14.16 23.61
N PHE A 22 -18.56 13.93 23.49
CA PHE A 22 -18.01 13.29 22.30
C PHE A 22 -18.74 11.95 22.16
N GLY A 23 -19.74 11.97 21.30
CA GLY A 23 -20.43 10.77 20.89
C GLY A 23 -19.40 9.82 20.30
N LEU A 24 -19.05 8.78 21.06
CA LEU A 24 -18.29 7.66 20.53
C LEU A 24 -18.93 7.24 19.20
N PRO A 25 -18.16 7.06 18.14
CA PRO A 25 -18.70 6.62 16.88
C PRO A 25 -19.47 5.32 17.14
N LYS A 26 -20.79 5.35 16.84
CA LYS A 26 -21.66 4.19 16.96
C LYS A 26 -20.97 3.03 16.22
N ARG A 27 -20.44 2.05 16.97
CA ARG A 27 -19.97 0.77 16.44
C ARG A 27 -21.13 0.24 15.57
N ARG A 28 -20.94 0.25 14.26
CA ARG A 28 -21.84 -0.42 13.34
C ARG A 28 -21.82 -1.90 13.73
N ARG A 29 -22.83 -2.31 14.46
CA ARG A 29 -23.16 -3.71 14.71
C ARG A 29 -23.74 -4.26 13.41
N ASN A 30 -22.89 -4.61 12.47
CA ASN A 30 -23.19 -5.64 11.49
C ASN A 30 -21.90 -6.41 11.36
N GLY A 31 -21.83 -7.50 12.10
CA GLY A 31 -20.74 -8.47 12.07
C GLY A 31 -20.76 -9.32 10.80
N GLU A 32 -20.81 -8.68 9.64
CA GLU A 32 -20.24 -9.26 8.46
C GLU A 32 -18.73 -9.04 8.58
N PHE A 33 -18.05 -10.00 9.17
CA PHE A 33 -16.64 -10.19 8.90
C PHE A 33 -16.55 -10.33 7.37
N LYS A 34 -16.27 -9.21 6.67
CA LYS A 34 -15.95 -9.25 5.24
C LYS A 34 -14.79 -10.19 5.13
N ARG A 35 -15.05 -11.42 4.69
CA ARG A 35 -14.04 -12.46 4.50
C ARG A 35 -13.01 -11.87 3.55
N MET A 36 -11.85 -11.53 4.08
CA MET A 36 -10.76 -11.04 3.26
C MET A 36 -10.22 -12.24 2.48
N ALA A 37 -10.45 -12.23 1.17
CA ALA A 37 -9.84 -13.24 0.32
C ALA A 37 -8.32 -13.04 0.35
N ARG A 38 -7.60 -14.05 0.85
CA ARG A 38 -6.14 -14.07 0.81
C ARG A 38 -5.68 -14.99 -0.31
N ILE A 39 -5.00 -14.44 -1.34
CA ILE A 39 -4.50 -15.19 -2.49
C ILE A 39 -2.99 -14.93 -2.61
N ALA A 40 -2.19 -15.96 -2.85
CA ALA A 40 -0.72 -15.89 -2.91
C ALA A 40 -0.09 -15.13 -1.73
N GLY A 41 -0.65 -15.27 -0.53
CA GLY A 41 -0.18 -14.57 0.67
C GLY A 41 -0.62 -13.10 0.80
N VAL A 42 -1.31 -12.53 -0.21
CA VAL A 42 -1.75 -11.13 -0.24
C VAL A 42 -3.23 -11.01 0.11
N ASN A 43 -3.57 -10.05 0.96
CA ASN A 43 -4.96 -9.70 1.27
C ASN A 43 -5.55 -8.86 0.14
N ILE A 44 -6.58 -9.38 -0.52
CA ILE A 44 -7.21 -8.74 -1.67
C ILE A 44 -8.37 -7.85 -1.21
N PRO A 45 -8.48 -6.61 -1.72
CA PRO A 45 -9.56 -5.70 -1.33
C PRO A 45 -10.91 -6.20 -1.86
N THR A 46 -11.85 -6.45 -0.96
CA THR A 46 -13.17 -7.01 -1.26
C THR A 46 -14.09 -6.08 -2.04
N ASN A 47 -13.89 -4.76 -1.93
CA ASN A 47 -14.74 -3.76 -2.56
C ASN A 47 -14.44 -3.52 -4.05
N LYS A 48 -13.35 -4.09 -4.57
CA LYS A 48 -12.92 -3.88 -5.96
C LYS A 48 -13.38 -5.01 -6.88
N ARG A 49 -13.41 -4.73 -8.21
CA ARG A 49 -13.62 -5.76 -9.23
C ARG A 49 -12.47 -6.77 -9.17
N VAL A 50 -12.76 -8.03 -9.49
CA VAL A 50 -11.79 -9.13 -9.41
C VAL A 50 -10.53 -8.82 -10.22
N VAL A 51 -10.65 -8.35 -11.46
CA VAL A 51 -9.52 -7.98 -12.33
C VAL A 51 -8.62 -6.91 -11.69
N ILE A 52 -9.21 -5.89 -11.05
CA ILE A 52 -8.44 -4.84 -10.38
C ILE A 52 -7.83 -5.35 -9.07
N ALA A 53 -8.54 -6.23 -8.38
CA ALA A 53 -8.10 -6.78 -7.11
C ALA A 53 -6.92 -7.75 -7.26
N LEU A 54 -6.88 -8.54 -8.32
CA LEU A 54 -5.76 -9.45 -8.64
C LEU A 54 -4.46 -8.70 -8.93
N GLN A 55 -4.51 -7.47 -9.45
CA GLN A 55 -3.33 -6.64 -9.70
C GLN A 55 -2.58 -6.19 -8.42
N TYR A 56 -3.16 -6.40 -7.23
CA TYR A 56 -2.44 -6.17 -5.98
C TYR A 56 -1.37 -7.24 -5.71
N ILE A 57 -1.43 -8.36 -6.43
CA ILE A 57 -0.44 -9.43 -6.34
C ILE A 57 0.75 -9.07 -7.24
N HIS A 58 1.95 -9.04 -6.67
CA HIS A 58 3.16 -8.76 -7.44
C HIS A 58 3.42 -9.86 -8.48
N GLY A 59 3.44 -9.48 -9.76
CA GLY A 59 3.58 -10.39 -10.90
C GLY A 59 2.32 -10.54 -11.74
N ILE A 60 1.16 -10.08 -11.25
CA ILE A 60 -0.09 -10.05 -11.99
C ILE A 60 -0.40 -8.62 -12.43
N GLY A 61 -0.37 -8.40 -13.74
CA GLY A 61 -0.80 -7.15 -14.37
C GLY A 61 -2.23 -7.25 -14.92
N PRO A 62 -2.73 -6.20 -15.59
CA PRO A 62 -4.10 -6.19 -16.13
C PRO A 62 -4.38 -7.37 -17.07
N LYS A 63 -3.51 -7.64 -18.05
CA LYS A 63 -3.69 -8.76 -18.99
C LYS A 63 -3.74 -10.11 -18.30
N LYS A 64 -2.79 -10.40 -17.38
CA LYS A 64 -2.80 -11.66 -16.64
C LYS A 64 -4.03 -11.79 -15.74
N ALA A 65 -4.51 -10.69 -15.17
CA ALA A 65 -5.73 -10.70 -14.36
C ALA A 65 -6.97 -11.02 -15.21
N GLU A 66 -7.05 -10.51 -16.43
CA GLU A 66 -8.11 -10.85 -17.40
C GLU A 66 -8.04 -12.32 -17.80
N GLU A 67 -6.87 -12.82 -18.20
CA GLU A 67 -6.62 -14.23 -18.54
C GLU A 67 -7.02 -15.19 -17.40
N ILE A 68 -6.72 -14.83 -16.14
CA ILE A 68 -7.12 -15.64 -14.98
C ILE A 68 -8.64 -15.66 -14.84
N CYS A 69 -9.30 -14.50 -14.99
CA CYS A 69 -10.77 -14.44 -14.94
C CYS A 69 -11.43 -15.24 -16.05
N GLU A 70 -10.88 -15.22 -17.26
CA GLU A 70 -11.35 -16.01 -18.40
C GLU A 70 -11.19 -17.51 -18.14
N LYS A 71 -10.02 -17.97 -17.65
CA LYS A 71 -9.76 -19.38 -17.30
C LYS A 71 -10.70 -19.93 -16.23
N VAL A 72 -11.09 -19.10 -15.29
CA VAL A 72 -11.98 -19.49 -14.19
C VAL A 72 -13.45 -19.18 -14.51
N HIS A 73 -13.74 -18.63 -15.71
CA HIS A 73 -15.08 -18.24 -16.15
C HIS A 73 -15.79 -17.24 -15.23
N ILE A 74 -15.04 -16.29 -14.66
CA ILE A 74 -15.58 -15.23 -13.79
C ILE A 74 -15.73 -13.95 -14.62
N PRO A 75 -16.91 -13.29 -14.61
CA PRO A 75 -17.10 -12.00 -15.26
C PRO A 75 -16.15 -10.93 -14.69
N SER A 76 -15.46 -10.18 -15.55
CA SER A 76 -14.46 -9.17 -15.18
C SER A 76 -15.01 -8.05 -14.30
N GLU A 77 -16.31 -7.79 -14.38
CA GLU A 77 -16.98 -6.72 -13.61
C GLU A 77 -17.37 -7.14 -12.19
N ARG A 78 -17.38 -8.45 -11.91
CA ARG A 78 -17.78 -8.98 -10.60
C ARG A 78 -16.85 -8.50 -9.49
N ARG A 79 -17.41 -8.20 -8.32
CA ARG A 79 -16.63 -7.76 -7.16
C ARG A 79 -16.13 -8.95 -6.35
N VAL A 80 -14.97 -8.80 -5.71
CA VAL A 80 -14.38 -9.84 -4.85
C VAL A 80 -15.32 -10.28 -3.73
N ALA A 81 -16.10 -9.36 -3.18
CA ALA A 81 -17.10 -9.67 -2.14
C ALA A 81 -18.21 -10.64 -2.57
N GLN A 82 -18.40 -10.82 -3.88
CA GLN A 82 -19.44 -11.67 -4.48
C GLN A 82 -18.90 -13.04 -4.88
N LEU A 83 -17.60 -13.28 -4.73
CA LEU A 83 -16.99 -14.57 -5.06
C LEU A 83 -17.36 -15.63 -4.02
N SER A 84 -17.63 -16.83 -4.48
CA SER A 84 -17.75 -18.01 -3.64
C SER A 84 -16.37 -18.52 -3.20
N ASP A 85 -16.33 -19.25 -2.10
CA ASP A 85 -15.07 -19.86 -1.62
C ASP A 85 -14.49 -20.86 -2.65
N ALA A 86 -15.35 -21.54 -3.43
CA ALA A 86 -14.94 -22.41 -4.53
C ALA A 86 -14.24 -21.64 -5.68
N GLU A 87 -14.79 -20.51 -6.09
CA GLU A 87 -14.18 -19.65 -7.13
C GLU A 87 -12.83 -19.08 -6.65
N VAL A 88 -12.73 -18.70 -5.39
CA VAL A 88 -11.46 -18.23 -4.79
C VAL A 88 -10.42 -19.35 -4.79
N LEU A 89 -10.82 -20.59 -4.53
CA LEU A 89 -9.94 -21.75 -4.59
C LEU A 89 -9.43 -22.00 -6.01
N GLN A 90 -10.32 -21.97 -7.01
CA GLN A 90 -9.95 -22.11 -8.42
C GLN A 90 -8.97 -21.01 -8.88
N ILE A 91 -9.18 -19.77 -8.45
CA ILE A 91 -8.23 -18.67 -8.72
C ILE A 91 -6.85 -18.98 -8.12
N ARG A 92 -6.78 -19.47 -6.88
CA ARG A 92 -5.52 -19.84 -6.23
C ARG A 92 -4.80 -20.94 -7.01
N GLU A 93 -5.49 -22.03 -7.32
CA GLU A 93 -4.94 -23.16 -8.08
C GLU A 93 -4.41 -22.72 -9.45
N THR A 94 -5.16 -21.86 -10.15
CA THR A 94 -4.74 -21.33 -11.46
C THR A 94 -3.49 -20.46 -11.32
N ILE A 95 -3.40 -19.63 -10.29
CA ILE A 95 -2.23 -18.78 -10.06
C ILE A 95 -1.02 -19.62 -9.68
N ASP A 96 -1.17 -20.58 -8.78
CA ASP A 96 -0.07 -21.42 -8.30
C ASP A 96 0.47 -22.33 -9.40
N ARG A 97 -0.39 -22.77 -10.33
CA ARG A 97 0.01 -23.61 -11.46
C ARG A 97 0.68 -22.85 -12.61
N ASP A 98 0.12 -21.70 -13.00
CA ASP A 98 0.45 -21.04 -14.27
C ASP A 98 1.35 -19.80 -14.08
N TYR A 99 1.44 -19.22 -12.89
CA TYR A 99 2.09 -17.93 -12.69
C TYR A 99 3.08 -17.94 -11.53
N LEU A 100 4.25 -17.40 -11.80
CA LEU A 100 5.23 -17.10 -10.75
C LEU A 100 4.91 -15.72 -10.15
N VAL A 101 4.60 -15.68 -8.85
CA VAL A 101 4.12 -14.47 -8.19
C VAL A 101 4.82 -14.20 -6.85
N GLU A 102 4.66 -13.00 -6.34
CA GLU A 102 5.10 -12.53 -5.02
C GLU A 102 6.52 -12.97 -4.62
N GLY A 103 6.65 -13.83 -3.63
CA GLY A 103 7.93 -14.23 -3.04
C GLY A 103 8.85 -14.91 -4.03
N ASP A 104 8.33 -15.80 -4.84
CA ASP A 104 9.12 -16.57 -5.81
C ASP A 104 9.59 -15.70 -6.96
N LEU A 105 8.74 -14.83 -7.48
CA LEU A 105 9.13 -13.84 -8.50
C LEU A 105 10.17 -12.85 -7.95
N ARG A 106 10.03 -12.38 -6.73
CA ARG A 106 11.01 -11.48 -6.10
C ARG A 106 12.35 -12.18 -5.92
N ARG A 107 12.34 -13.46 -5.53
CA ARG A 107 13.53 -14.29 -5.38
C ARG A 107 14.23 -14.47 -6.73
N GLU A 108 13.49 -14.81 -7.78
CA GLU A 108 14.04 -14.96 -9.13
C GLU A 108 14.69 -13.66 -9.61
N VAL A 109 14.03 -12.53 -9.48
CA VAL A 109 14.57 -11.22 -9.85
C VAL A 109 15.84 -10.90 -9.05
N ALA A 110 15.85 -11.19 -7.74
CA ALA A 110 17.02 -10.97 -6.89
C ALA A 110 18.22 -11.86 -7.32
N ILE A 111 17.95 -13.14 -7.63
CA ILE A 111 18.97 -14.08 -8.13
C ILE A 111 19.53 -13.58 -9.47
N ASN A 112 18.68 -13.14 -10.39
CA ASN A 112 19.11 -12.63 -11.69
C ASN A 112 19.98 -11.36 -11.55
N ILE A 113 19.63 -10.45 -10.64
CA ILE A 113 20.45 -9.27 -10.35
C ILE A 113 21.79 -9.67 -9.72
N LYS A 114 21.77 -10.59 -8.74
CA LYS A 114 22.99 -11.11 -8.11
C LYS A 114 23.91 -11.73 -9.14
N ARG A 115 23.40 -12.59 -10.01
CA ARG A 115 24.18 -13.20 -11.10
C ARG A 115 24.87 -12.15 -11.98
N LEU A 116 24.20 -11.06 -12.36
CA LEU A 116 24.81 -9.98 -13.13
C LEU A 116 25.93 -9.27 -12.37
N MET A 117 25.76 -9.12 -11.04
CA MET A 117 26.79 -8.50 -10.18
C MET A 117 28.02 -9.41 -10.01
N ASP A 118 27.80 -10.71 -9.85
CA ASP A 118 28.87 -11.72 -9.67
C ASP A 118 29.70 -11.89 -10.96
N LEU A 119 29.03 -11.85 -12.11
CA LEU A 119 29.70 -11.87 -13.44
C LEU A 119 30.42 -10.55 -13.78
N GLY A 120 30.35 -9.52 -12.94
CA GLY A 120 31.02 -8.24 -13.18
C GLY A 120 30.52 -7.47 -14.41
N THR A 121 29.31 -7.78 -14.92
CA THR A 121 28.78 -7.12 -16.11
C THR A 121 28.55 -5.63 -15.89
N TYR A 122 28.52 -4.80 -16.95
CA TYR A 122 28.21 -3.38 -16.84
C TYR A 122 26.88 -3.14 -16.13
N ARG A 123 25.84 -3.91 -16.45
CA ARG A 123 24.54 -3.85 -15.76
C ARG A 123 24.66 -4.19 -14.28
N GLY A 124 25.44 -5.20 -13.92
CA GLY A 124 25.70 -5.57 -12.53
C GLY A 124 26.42 -4.46 -11.76
N LEU A 125 27.43 -3.81 -12.36
CA LEU A 125 28.09 -2.65 -11.76
C LEU A 125 27.12 -1.49 -11.53
N ARG A 126 26.18 -1.27 -12.46
CA ARG A 126 25.13 -0.24 -12.29
C ARG A 126 24.20 -0.58 -11.15
N HIS A 127 23.80 -1.84 -10.99
CA HIS A 127 22.99 -2.29 -9.84
C HIS A 127 23.74 -2.10 -8.52
N ARG A 128 25.01 -2.47 -8.44
CA ARG A 128 25.87 -2.29 -7.25
C ARG A 128 25.98 -0.83 -6.84
N LYS A 129 26.12 0.08 -7.81
CA LYS A 129 26.20 1.52 -7.58
C LYS A 129 24.85 2.22 -7.42
N GLN A 130 23.72 1.47 -7.44
CA GLN A 130 22.36 2.01 -7.39
C GLN A 130 22.08 3.09 -8.46
N LEU A 131 22.62 2.86 -9.66
CA LEU A 131 22.45 3.75 -10.80
C LEU A 131 21.49 3.15 -11.83
N PRO A 132 20.88 3.97 -12.72
CA PRO A 132 20.08 3.48 -13.82
C PRO A 132 20.84 2.50 -14.68
N VAL A 133 20.21 1.38 -15.08
CA VAL A 133 20.83 0.27 -15.79
C VAL A 133 20.52 0.22 -17.29
N ARG A 134 19.59 1.08 -17.76
CA ARG A 134 19.11 1.12 -19.14
C ARG A 134 19.60 2.32 -19.93
N GLY A 135 20.79 2.84 -19.63
CA GLY A 135 21.41 3.94 -20.36
C GLY A 135 20.82 5.34 -20.09
N GLN A 136 19.95 5.49 -19.08
CA GLN A 136 19.39 6.81 -18.75
C GLN A 136 20.51 7.78 -18.31
N ARG A 137 20.32 9.04 -18.68
CA ARG A 137 21.24 10.13 -18.31
C ARG A 137 21.31 10.29 -16.78
N THR A 138 22.53 10.39 -16.25
CA THR A 138 22.76 10.49 -14.80
C THR A 138 23.29 11.84 -14.34
N HIS A 139 23.73 12.71 -15.28
CA HIS A 139 24.29 14.01 -14.94
C HIS A 139 23.25 14.93 -14.27
N THR A 140 22.03 14.99 -14.78
CA THR A 140 20.99 15.89 -14.29
C THR A 140 19.97 15.19 -13.39
N ASN A 141 19.43 14.07 -13.81
CA ASN A 141 18.26 13.40 -13.24
C ASN A 141 18.62 12.03 -12.58
N ALA A 142 17.79 11.03 -12.76
CA ALA A 142 17.91 9.69 -12.17
C ALA A 142 17.70 9.67 -10.64
N ARG A 143 16.89 10.57 -10.11
CA ARG A 143 16.62 10.69 -8.66
C ARG A 143 15.94 9.49 -8.05
N THR A 144 15.09 8.80 -8.79
CA THR A 144 14.45 7.56 -8.32
C THR A 144 15.47 6.52 -7.86
N ARG A 145 16.59 6.40 -8.56
CA ARG A 145 17.68 5.45 -8.21
C ARG A 145 18.71 6.06 -7.26
N LYS A 146 19.07 7.32 -7.46
CA LYS A 146 20.08 8.03 -6.65
C LYS A 146 19.57 8.52 -5.30
N GLY A 147 18.26 8.58 -5.11
CA GLY A 147 17.66 9.21 -3.96
C GLY A 147 17.60 10.75 -4.03
N LYS A 148 17.19 11.38 -2.94
CA LYS A 148 17.08 12.85 -2.86
C LYS A 148 18.42 13.54 -3.11
N ALA A 149 18.40 14.73 -3.72
CA ALA A 149 19.59 15.55 -3.87
C ALA A 149 20.12 15.97 -2.50
N LYS A 150 21.40 15.73 -2.24
CA LYS A 150 22.08 16.24 -1.04
C LYS A 150 22.89 17.46 -1.46
N PRO A 151 22.71 18.62 -0.81
CA PRO A 151 23.54 19.79 -1.09
C PRO A 151 24.99 19.47 -0.67
N ILE A 152 25.94 19.85 -1.50
CA ILE A 152 27.37 19.82 -1.15
C ILE A 152 27.60 21.07 -0.33
N ALA A 153 28.10 20.92 0.91
CA ALA A 153 28.49 22.06 1.72
C ALA A 153 29.54 22.87 0.94
N GLY A 154 29.19 24.14 0.64
CA GLY A 154 30.14 25.05 0.00
C GLY A 154 31.34 25.23 0.90
N LYS A 155 32.56 25.20 0.34
CA LYS A 155 33.76 25.67 1.06
C LYS A 155 33.48 27.12 1.49
N LYS A 156 33.41 27.38 2.81
CA LYS A 156 33.52 28.74 3.31
C LYS A 156 34.88 29.28 2.80
N LYS A 157 34.83 30.32 1.97
CA LYS A 157 36.01 31.13 1.67
C LYS A 157 36.40 31.90 2.92
#